data_f5dbc798932eec282752695aa9d99b24
#
_entry.id   f5dbc798932eec282752695aa9d99b24
#
_cell.length_a   1.000
_cell.length_b   1.000
_cell.length_c   1.000
_cell.angle_alpha   90.00
_cell.angle_beta   90.00
_cell.angle_gamma   90.00
#
_symmetry.space_group_name_H-M   'P 1'
#
loop_
_entity.id
_entity.type
_entity.pdbx_description
1 polymer ?
#
loop_
_entity_poly.entity_id
_entity_poly.type
_entity_poly.pdbx_seq_one_letter_code
_entity_poly.pdbx_strand_id
1 'polypeptide(L)'
;MVVEQLIRAAASLRDDVGPIGNRLVSEGSVDVCYNPLEYAWDVHETYLARMGGGGARTVVLGMNPGPHGMGQMGIPFAATSVVRELLGITGIPVSQPEVADPRRPVVGLDYPREEVSGTRLWGL
;
A
#
# COMPACT_ATOMS: atom_id res chain seq x y z
N MET A 1 -19.99 -6.24 -5.90
CA MET A 1 -20.40 -5.05 -6.67
C MET A 1 -19.56 -3.84 -6.35
N VAL A 2 -19.73 -3.21 -5.19
CA VAL A 2 -18.86 -2.07 -4.79
C VAL A 2 -17.39 -2.50 -4.65
N VAL A 3 -17.14 -3.62 -4.02
CA VAL A 3 -15.78 -4.18 -3.86
C VAL A 3 -15.10 -4.41 -5.21
N GLU A 4 -15.81 -5.00 -6.16
CA GLU A 4 -15.27 -5.24 -7.50
C GLU A 4 -14.96 -3.94 -8.23
N GLN A 5 -15.77 -2.91 -8.04
CA GLN A 5 -15.51 -1.58 -8.61
C GLN A 5 -14.27 -0.95 -7.99
N LEU A 6 -14.09 -1.07 -6.67
CA LEU A 6 -12.90 -0.59 -5.97
C LEU A 6 -11.63 -1.31 -6.45
N ILE A 7 -11.69 -2.63 -6.57
CA ILE A 7 -10.57 -3.42 -7.06
C ILE A 7 -10.19 -3.02 -8.50
N ARG A 8 -11.19 -2.84 -9.38
CA ARG A 8 -10.93 -2.37 -10.75
C ARG A 8 -10.32 -0.97 -10.78
N ALA A 9 -10.82 -0.06 -9.95
CA ALA A 9 -10.29 1.29 -9.86
C ALA A 9 -8.84 1.28 -9.34
N ALA A 10 -8.54 0.47 -8.33
CA ALA A 10 -7.20 0.31 -7.80
C ALA A 10 -6.24 -0.30 -8.83
N ALA A 11 -6.69 -1.30 -9.60
CA ALA A 11 -5.91 -1.89 -10.67
C ALA A 11 -5.60 -0.87 -11.78
N SER A 12 -6.58 -0.06 -12.16
CA SER A 12 -6.38 1.03 -13.12
C SER A 12 -5.36 2.05 -12.61
N LEU A 13 -5.46 2.45 -11.35
CA LEU A 13 -4.49 3.35 -10.72
C LEU A 13 -3.07 2.76 -10.71
N ARG A 14 -2.94 1.49 -10.35
CA ARG A 14 -1.66 0.75 -10.40
C ARG A 14 -1.02 0.87 -11.78
N ASP A 15 -1.81 0.60 -12.81
CA ASP A 15 -1.33 0.55 -14.20
C ASP A 15 -1.02 1.97 -14.73
N ASP A 16 -1.75 2.98 -14.30
CA ASP A 16 -1.54 4.37 -14.70
C ASP A 16 -0.30 4.99 -14.03
N VAL A 17 -0.01 4.63 -12.78
CA VAL A 17 1.10 5.19 -12.00
C VAL A 17 2.45 4.62 -12.42
N GLY A 18 2.51 3.37 -12.85
CA GLY A 18 3.76 2.71 -13.26
C GLY A 18 4.56 3.52 -14.29
N PRO A 19 3.97 3.88 -15.45
CA PRO A 19 4.66 4.69 -16.46
C PRO A 19 5.10 6.07 -15.97
N ILE A 20 4.34 6.68 -15.06
CA ILE A 20 4.71 7.99 -14.47
C ILE A 20 6.00 7.84 -13.64
N GLY A 21 6.08 6.82 -12.79
CA GLY A 21 7.27 6.53 -12.01
C GLY A 21 8.49 6.24 -12.89
N ASN A 22 8.32 5.44 -13.93
CA ASN A 22 9.38 5.13 -14.88
C ASN A 22 9.91 6.38 -15.59
N ARG A 23 9.01 7.29 -15.96
CA ARG A 23 9.38 8.57 -16.57
C ARG A 23 10.19 9.44 -15.62
N LEU A 24 9.78 9.56 -14.35
CA LEU A 24 10.50 10.35 -13.35
C LEU A 24 11.92 9.83 -13.12
N VAL A 25 12.12 8.53 -13.14
CA VAL A 25 13.44 7.90 -13.04
C VAL A 25 14.26 8.19 -14.30
N SER A 26 13.70 8.01 -15.50
CA SER A 26 14.41 8.21 -16.76
C SER A 26 14.78 9.67 -17.00
N GLU A 27 13.98 10.61 -16.50
CA GLU A 27 14.27 12.05 -16.55
C GLU A 27 15.31 12.49 -15.51
N GLY A 28 15.69 11.63 -14.58
CA GLY A 28 16.62 11.94 -13.50
C GLY A 28 16.02 12.76 -12.36
N SER A 29 14.69 12.89 -12.30
CA SER A 29 14.02 13.61 -11.21
C SER A 29 14.12 12.87 -9.88
N VAL A 30 14.12 11.54 -9.92
CA VAL A 30 14.31 10.66 -8.77
C VAL A 30 15.20 9.49 -9.18
N ASP A 31 15.90 8.90 -8.22
CA ASP A 31 16.73 7.72 -8.48
C ASP A 31 15.91 6.44 -8.59
N VAL A 32 14.88 6.30 -7.75
CA VAL A 32 14.01 5.13 -7.67
C VAL A 32 12.58 5.59 -7.39
N CYS A 33 11.61 4.90 -7.97
CA CYS A 33 10.20 5.13 -7.72
C CYS A 33 9.50 3.79 -7.41
N TYR A 34 8.84 3.72 -6.27
CA TYR A 34 8.09 2.53 -5.86
C TYR A 34 6.60 2.71 -6.13
N ASN A 35 5.98 1.66 -6.67
CA ASN A 35 4.53 1.57 -6.78
C ASN A 35 4.02 0.44 -5.89
N PRO A 36 3.56 0.73 -4.65
CA PRO A 36 3.10 -0.30 -3.73
C PRO A 36 1.93 -1.15 -4.26
N LEU A 37 1.15 -0.60 -5.20
CA LEU A 37 0.06 -1.35 -5.83
C LEU A 37 0.55 -2.47 -6.76
N GLU A 38 1.81 -2.43 -7.20
CA GLU A 38 2.40 -3.53 -7.96
C GLU A 38 2.91 -4.64 -7.04
N TYR A 39 3.89 -4.35 -6.21
CA TYR A 39 4.56 -5.40 -5.42
C TYR A 39 3.73 -5.88 -4.22
N ALA A 40 2.80 -5.08 -3.71
CA ALA A 40 1.91 -5.44 -2.61
C ALA A 40 0.44 -5.58 -3.07
N TRP A 41 0.21 -5.92 -4.31
CA TRP A 41 -1.14 -6.01 -4.87
C TRP A 41 -2.03 -7.00 -4.12
N ASP A 42 -1.54 -8.20 -3.84
CA ASP A 42 -2.34 -9.23 -3.18
C ASP A 42 -2.82 -8.79 -1.79
N VAL A 43 -1.99 -8.06 -1.07
CA VAL A 43 -2.36 -7.47 0.23
C VAL A 43 -3.41 -6.37 0.04
N HIS A 44 -3.20 -5.49 -0.94
CA HIS A 44 -4.12 -4.39 -1.24
C HIS A 44 -5.50 -4.91 -1.66
N GLU A 45 -5.54 -5.88 -2.55
CA GLU A 45 -6.78 -6.51 -3.01
C GLU A 45 -7.52 -7.18 -1.84
N THR A 46 -6.80 -7.89 -0.98
CA THR A 46 -7.37 -8.49 0.24
C THR A 46 -7.98 -7.43 1.16
N TYR A 47 -7.27 -6.32 1.35
CA TYR A 47 -7.77 -5.20 2.13
C TYR A 47 -9.08 -4.64 1.53
N LEU A 48 -9.14 -4.39 0.23
CA LEU A 48 -10.34 -3.90 -0.43
C LEU A 48 -11.49 -4.90 -0.32
N ALA A 49 -11.22 -6.19 -0.48
CA ALA A 49 -12.23 -7.23 -0.37
C ALA A 49 -12.85 -7.28 1.03
N ARG A 50 -12.05 -7.07 2.07
CA ARG A 50 -12.52 -7.10 3.46
C ARG A 50 -13.19 -5.80 3.91
N MET A 51 -12.65 -4.66 3.49
CA MET A 51 -13.05 -3.34 4.02
C MET A 51 -13.97 -2.56 3.08
N GLY A 52 -13.94 -2.83 1.78
CA GLY A 52 -14.65 -2.05 0.78
C GLY A 52 -16.17 -2.21 0.78
N GLY A 53 -16.70 -3.26 1.37
CA GLY A 53 -18.13 -3.58 1.36
C GLY A 53 -18.95 -2.99 2.50
N GLY A 54 -18.33 -2.24 3.39
CA GLY A 54 -18.95 -1.82 4.67
C GLY A 54 -19.88 -0.60 4.61
N GLY A 55 -20.16 -0.03 3.44
CA GLY A 55 -21.02 1.14 3.31
C GLY A 55 -20.43 2.39 3.97
N ALA A 56 -19.15 2.62 3.81
CA ALA A 56 -18.44 3.74 4.40
C ALA A 56 -19.05 5.09 3.98
N ARG A 57 -19.23 5.98 4.94
CA ARG A 57 -19.76 7.34 4.74
C ARG A 57 -18.68 8.40 4.80
N THR A 58 -17.50 8.04 5.28
CA THR A 58 -16.39 8.97 5.48
C THR A 58 -15.18 8.44 4.71
N VAL A 59 -14.53 9.33 3.98
CA VAL A 59 -13.26 9.07 3.32
C VAL A 59 -12.17 9.78 4.10
N VAL A 60 -11.12 9.05 4.46
CA VAL A 60 -9.91 9.61 5.07
C VAL A 60 -8.83 9.64 4.00
N LEU A 61 -8.35 10.83 3.69
CA LEU A 61 -7.35 11.04 2.65
C LEU A 61 -6.00 11.33 3.28
N GLY A 62 -5.02 10.49 2.97
CA GLY A 62 -3.62 10.72 3.33
C GLY A 62 -2.88 11.49 2.24
N MET A 63 -1.73 12.05 2.60
CA MET A 63 -0.93 12.88 1.71
C MET A 63 -0.10 12.06 0.72
N ASN A 64 0.44 10.93 1.17
CA ASN A 64 1.31 10.05 0.38
C ASN A 64 1.46 8.68 1.05
N PRO A 65 1.89 7.66 0.31
CA PRO A 65 2.25 6.37 0.91
C PRO A 65 3.42 6.51 1.89
N GLY A 66 3.22 6.09 3.13
CA GLY A 66 4.27 6.11 4.14
C GLY A 66 5.31 4.99 3.93
N PRO A 67 6.60 5.25 4.21
CA PRO A 67 7.65 4.27 3.97
C PRO A 67 7.61 3.06 4.90
N HIS A 68 6.97 3.18 6.06
CA HIS A 68 6.85 2.12 7.06
C HIS A 68 5.45 1.47 7.10
N GLY A 69 4.53 1.94 6.28
CA GLY A 69 3.16 1.45 6.20
C GLY A 69 2.77 1.07 4.78
N MET A 70 2.07 1.96 4.07
CA MET A 70 1.59 1.67 2.73
C MET A 70 2.72 1.32 1.76
N GLY A 71 3.89 1.93 1.89
CA GLY A 71 5.07 1.60 1.10
C GLY A 71 5.56 0.17 1.31
N GLN A 72 5.26 -0.45 2.42
CA GLN A 72 5.58 -1.85 2.72
C GLN A 72 4.47 -2.83 2.36
N MET A 73 3.23 -2.46 2.66
CA MET A 73 2.10 -3.40 2.69
C MET A 73 1.01 -3.11 1.66
N GLY A 74 1.04 -1.95 1.01
CA GLY A 74 0.01 -1.58 0.04
C GLY A 74 -1.33 -1.17 0.65
N ILE A 75 -1.43 -1.02 1.96
CA ILE A 75 -2.66 -0.62 2.66
C ILE A 75 -2.54 0.83 3.12
N PRO A 76 -3.50 1.71 2.77
CA PRO A 76 -3.50 3.08 3.27
C PRO A 76 -3.52 3.13 4.80
N PHE A 77 -2.75 4.03 5.40
CA PHE A 77 -2.62 4.17 6.85
C PHE A 77 -2.23 2.86 7.55
N ALA A 78 -1.42 2.03 6.90
CA ALA A 78 -0.97 0.79 7.48
C ALA A 78 0.04 1.03 8.61
N ALA A 79 -0.06 0.19 9.62
CA ALA A 79 0.99 -0.05 10.60
C ALA A 79 1.03 -1.56 10.81
N THR A 80 2.20 -2.15 10.98
CA THR A 80 2.35 -3.61 10.99
C THR A 80 1.43 -4.30 11.99
N SER A 81 1.40 -3.84 13.24
CA SER A 81 0.54 -4.42 14.27
C SER A 81 -0.96 -4.23 13.96
N VAL A 82 -1.34 -3.07 13.43
CA VAL A 82 -2.73 -2.80 13.05
C VAL A 82 -3.18 -3.76 11.94
N VAL A 83 -2.38 -3.93 10.92
CA VAL A 83 -2.72 -4.80 9.79
C VAL A 83 -2.84 -6.25 10.24
N ARG A 84 -1.90 -6.73 11.03
CA ARG A 84 -1.86 -8.12 11.48
C ARG A 84 -2.90 -8.43 12.55
N GLU A 85 -3.02 -7.59 13.57
CA GLU A 85 -3.85 -7.86 14.76
C GLU A 85 -5.27 -7.34 14.61
N LEU A 86 -5.45 -6.11 14.15
CA LEU A 86 -6.77 -5.50 14.03
C LEU A 86 -7.47 -5.89 12.73
N LEU A 87 -6.80 -5.77 11.60
CA LEU A 87 -7.37 -6.11 10.29
C LEU A 87 -7.30 -7.60 9.97
N GLY A 88 -6.47 -8.35 10.69
CA GLY A 88 -6.32 -9.78 10.52
C GLY A 88 -5.74 -10.20 9.17
N ILE A 89 -4.93 -9.34 8.55
CA ILE A 89 -4.27 -9.63 7.28
C ILE A 89 -2.85 -10.10 7.56
N THR A 90 -2.61 -11.39 7.35
CA THR A 90 -1.32 -12.03 7.59
C THR A 90 -1.05 -13.08 6.52
N GLY A 91 0.21 -13.51 6.40
CA GLY A 91 0.57 -14.66 5.58
C GLY A 91 0.52 -14.42 4.07
N ILE A 92 0.34 -13.17 3.62
CA ILE A 92 0.32 -12.83 2.20
C ILE A 92 1.72 -12.32 1.83
N PRO A 93 2.43 -12.98 0.92
CA PRO A 93 3.75 -12.51 0.50
C PRO A 93 3.65 -11.20 -0.29
N VAL A 94 4.61 -10.32 -0.06
CA VAL A 94 4.79 -9.07 -0.81
C VAL A 94 6.01 -9.25 -1.71
N SER A 95 5.85 -8.94 -2.99
CA SER A 95 6.94 -9.01 -3.96
C SER A 95 7.92 -7.86 -3.76
N GLN A 96 9.06 -7.91 -4.46
CA GLN A 96 10.01 -6.82 -4.48
C GLN A 96 9.71 -5.87 -5.63
N PRO A 97 9.98 -4.54 -5.47
CA PRO A 97 10.01 -3.63 -6.61
C PRO A 97 11.01 -4.12 -7.66
N GLU A 98 10.74 -3.89 -8.93
CA GLU A 98 11.64 -4.26 -10.03
C GLU A 98 13.02 -3.61 -9.85
N VAL A 99 13.03 -2.33 -9.46
CA VAL A 99 14.25 -1.63 -9.08
C VAL A 99 14.11 -1.18 -7.64
N ALA A 100 14.95 -1.71 -6.75
CA ALA A 100 14.91 -1.43 -5.32
C ALA A 100 16.13 -0.63 -4.87
N ASP A 101 15.90 0.30 -3.94
CA ASP A 101 16.98 1.00 -3.22
C ASP A 101 17.37 0.15 -2.01
N PRO A 102 18.64 -0.22 -1.85
CA PRO A 102 19.10 -0.98 -0.68
C PRO A 102 18.81 -0.30 0.67
N ARG A 103 18.68 1.03 0.66
CA ARG A 103 18.32 1.80 1.87
C ARG A 103 16.83 1.75 2.20
N ARG A 104 16.00 1.25 1.30
CA ARG A 104 14.55 1.18 1.42
C ARG A 104 14.04 -0.22 1.06
N PRO A 105 14.45 -1.26 1.81
CA PRO A 105 13.99 -2.62 1.51
C PRO A 105 12.49 -2.77 1.74
N VAL A 106 11.83 -3.55 0.89
CA VAL A 106 10.43 -3.92 1.07
C VAL A 106 10.39 -5.28 1.76
N VAL A 107 9.80 -5.32 2.94
CA VAL A 107 9.67 -6.54 3.77
C VAL A 107 8.23 -7.05 3.76
N GLY A 108 7.24 -6.15 3.64
CA GLY A 108 5.83 -6.51 3.65
C GLY A 108 5.25 -6.57 5.06
N LEU A 109 4.40 -7.59 5.31
CA LEU A 109 3.61 -7.70 6.54
C LEU A 109 4.44 -7.98 7.81
N ASP A 110 5.69 -8.32 7.68
CA ASP A 110 6.61 -8.53 8.80
C ASP A 110 7.55 -7.34 9.06
N TYR A 111 7.24 -6.18 8.48
CA TYR A 111 8.06 -4.99 8.65
C TYR A 111 8.16 -4.60 10.13
N PRO A 112 9.40 -4.40 10.66
CA PRO A 112 9.61 -4.31 12.11
C PRO A 112 9.25 -2.95 12.73
N ARG A 113 9.02 -1.92 11.93
CA ARG A 113 8.68 -0.57 12.43
C ARG A 113 7.21 -0.26 12.20
N GLU A 114 6.62 0.49 13.13
CA GLU A 114 5.25 0.97 13.03
C GLU A 114 5.19 2.32 12.32
N GLU A 115 4.25 2.47 11.39
CA GLU A 115 3.95 3.78 10.81
C GLU A 115 3.08 4.57 11.79
N VAL A 116 3.55 5.74 12.20
CA VAL A 116 2.89 6.56 13.23
C VAL A 116 1.47 6.98 12.80
N SER A 117 1.28 7.37 11.54
CA SER A 117 -0.05 7.75 11.03
C SER A 117 -1.05 6.60 11.11
N GLY A 118 -0.60 5.38 10.83
CA GLY A 118 -1.43 4.18 10.94
C GLY A 118 -1.84 3.89 12.37
N THR A 119 -0.90 3.88 13.30
CA THR A 119 -1.21 3.62 14.72
C THR A 119 -2.14 4.68 15.29
N ARG A 120 -2.00 5.93 14.90
CA ARG A 120 -2.86 7.02 15.36
C ARG A 120 -4.25 6.94 14.79
N LEU A 121 -4.39 6.71 13.48
CA LEU A 121 -5.70 6.63 12.85
C LEU A 121 -6.52 5.47 13.42
N TRP A 122 -5.95 4.29 13.48
CA TRP A 122 -6.64 3.09 13.96
C TRP A 122 -6.79 3.04 15.48
N GLY A 123 -6.08 3.90 16.21
CA GLY A 123 -6.22 4.06 17.65
C GLY A 123 -7.39 4.96 18.08
N LEU A 124 -8.09 5.55 17.14
CA LEU A 124 -9.31 6.33 17.44
C LEU A 124 -10.50 5.40 17.80
#